data_f2ab8aee98aaf293d949aa34274d7dd3
#
_entry.id   f2ab8aee98aaf293d949aa34274d7dd3
#
_cell.length_a   1.000
_cell.length_b   1.000
_cell.length_c   1.000
_cell.angle_alpha   90.00
_cell.angle_beta   90.00
_cell.angle_gamma   90.00
#
_symmetry.space_group_name_H-M   'P 1'
#
loop_
_entity.id
_entity.type
_entity.pdbx_description
1 polymer ?
#
loop_
_entity_poly.entity_id
_entity_poly.type
_entity_poly.pdbx_seq_one_letter_code
_entity_poly.pdbx_strand_id
1 'polypeptide(L)'
;CDWSSDVCSSDLSAQFPLVWKTAATEYAYINGSGDTGTTGVELDGTIIHKNEKVISIDGLLLADHFVNNLDEAMSHFEVRSIYAKEAGIALGTQWDQNVLQQGVLGARSSTLITSGNGGSVLTNASYGTSGSTLGSGLFDAAEQLDENNVPENDRYMYVRPAQYYLMAETTDLINRDWGGRGVYAEGEVMKVAGIHIVKTNNLPISNISSSQVTAHDGNFSTTKALVMHKSSVATVKLLNLAVETEYSIKNQGWIIVAKYAMGHGFIRPEGCVEFKTS
;
A
#
# COMPACT_ATOMS: atom_id res chain seq x y z
N CYS A 1 -2.48 -6.41 -22.06
CA CYS A 1 -1.05 -6.24 -22.37
C CYS A 1 -0.28 -7.05 -21.35
N ASP A 2 0.39 -8.06 -21.84
CA ASP A 2 1.21 -8.95 -21.04
C ASP A 2 2.56 -8.26 -20.83
N TRP A 3 2.75 -7.64 -19.69
CA TRP A 3 3.96 -6.89 -19.33
C TRP A 3 5.12 -7.79 -18.86
N SER A 4 4.98 -9.11 -19.06
CA SER A 4 5.97 -10.08 -18.61
C SER A 4 7.15 -10.29 -19.56
N SER A 5 7.16 -9.66 -20.74
CA SER A 5 8.14 -9.98 -21.79
C SER A 5 9.30 -8.99 -21.97
N ASP A 6 9.30 -7.84 -21.27
CA ASP A 6 10.32 -6.79 -21.42
C ASP A 6 11.26 -6.60 -20.23
N VAL A 7 11.36 -7.57 -19.34
CA VAL A 7 12.42 -7.56 -18.35
C VAL A 7 13.70 -8.04 -19.03
N CYS A 8 14.50 -7.11 -19.54
CA CYS A 8 15.88 -7.40 -19.91
C CYS A 8 16.57 -8.05 -18.71
N SER A 9 17.19 -9.18 -18.92
CA SER A 9 17.81 -10.04 -17.89
C SER A 9 18.96 -9.39 -17.10
N SER A 10 19.26 -8.12 -17.34
CA SER A 10 20.27 -7.32 -16.64
C SER A 10 19.70 -6.29 -15.66
N ASP A 11 18.40 -5.95 -15.76
CA ASP A 11 17.78 -4.96 -14.90
C ASP A 11 16.74 -5.60 -13.99
N LEU A 12 17.09 -5.73 -12.70
CA LEU A 12 16.19 -6.14 -11.63
C LEU A 12 15.20 -5.00 -11.28
N SER A 13 14.56 -4.42 -12.32
CA SER A 13 13.65 -3.30 -12.16
C SER A 13 12.55 -3.31 -13.22
N ALA A 14 11.38 -2.78 -12.88
CA ALA A 14 10.31 -2.53 -13.83
C ALA A 14 9.97 -1.04 -13.88
N GLN A 15 9.71 -0.57 -15.08
CA GLN A 15 9.39 0.82 -15.37
C GLN A 15 7.87 0.97 -15.52
N PHE A 16 7.28 1.89 -14.76
CA PHE A 16 5.86 2.19 -14.82
C PHE A 16 5.66 3.59 -15.43
N PRO A 17 5.05 3.69 -16.62
CA PRO A 17 4.72 4.98 -17.19
C PRO A 17 3.60 5.64 -16.40
N LEU A 18 3.80 6.87 -16.00
CA LEU A 18 2.84 7.70 -15.28
C LEU A 18 2.38 8.82 -16.21
N VAL A 19 1.07 8.96 -16.39
CA VAL A 19 0.47 10.01 -17.23
C VAL A 19 -0.53 10.78 -16.40
N TRP A 20 -0.44 12.11 -16.41
CA TRP A 20 -1.37 12.99 -15.72
C TRP A 20 -2.53 13.41 -16.62
N LYS A 21 -3.55 13.96 -15.99
CA LYS A 21 -4.74 14.47 -16.68
C LYS A 21 -4.37 15.59 -17.63
N THR A 22 -5.04 15.66 -18.77
CA THR A 22 -5.03 16.82 -19.64
C THR A 22 -6.18 17.77 -19.29
N ALA A 23 -5.98 19.07 -19.44
CA ALA A 23 -7.04 20.05 -19.33
C ALA A 23 -7.74 20.22 -20.68
N ALA A 24 -9.06 20.35 -20.64
CA ALA A 24 -9.81 20.81 -21.80
C ALA A 24 -9.79 22.34 -21.82
N THR A 25 -9.48 22.93 -22.96
CA THR A 25 -9.57 24.38 -23.19
C THR A 25 -10.72 24.67 -24.13
N GLU A 26 -11.51 25.67 -23.79
CA GLU A 26 -12.56 26.14 -24.71
C GLU A 26 -11.92 26.81 -25.95
N TYR A 27 -12.36 26.39 -27.12
CA TYR A 27 -11.97 27.04 -28.34
C TYR A 27 -12.75 28.34 -28.46
N ALA A 28 -12.06 29.47 -28.34
CA ALA A 28 -12.65 30.79 -28.52
C ALA A 28 -12.94 31.03 -30.01
N TYR A 29 -14.16 30.69 -30.44
CA TYR A 29 -14.67 31.11 -31.74
C TYR A 29 -15.18 32.54 -31.61
N ILE A 30 -14.42 33.50 -32.13
CA ILE A 30 -14.84 34.91 -32.21
C ILE A 30 -15.78 35.04 -33.38
N ASN A 31 -17.09 35.06 -33.08
CA ASN A 31 -18.10 35.29 -34.05
C ASN A 31 -18.09 36.80 -34.39
N GLY A 32 -17.72 37.13 -35.59
CA GLY A 32 -17.48 38.50 -36.08
C GLY A 32 -18.65 39.46 -35.98
N SER A 33 -18.79 40.12 -34.85
CA SER A 33 -19.49 41.38 -34.74
C SER A 33 -18.62 42.31 -33.91
N GLY A 34 -17.67 42.95 -34.55
CA GLY A 34 -16.95 44.10 -34.02
C GLY A 34 -15.47 43.89 -33.73
N ASP A 35 -14.83 42.83 -34.22
CA ASP A 35 -13.40 42.68 -34.05
C ASP A 35 -12.62 42.65 -35.36
N THR A 36 -11.53 43.34 -35.33
CA THR A 36 -10.51 43.44 -36.37
C THR A 36 -9.83 42.07 -36.55
N GLY A 37 -10.47 41.18 -37.33
CA GLY A 37 -9.85 40.18 -38.15
C GLY A 37 -8.80 39.25 -37.50
N THR A 38 -9.16 38.52 -36.46
CA THR A 38 -8.33 37.36 -36.07
C THR A 38 -9.06 36.10 -36.53
N THR A 39 -8.68 35.61 -37.68
CA THR A 39 -8.99 34.25 -38.12
C THR A 39 -8.52 33.27 -37.09
N GLY A 40 -9.42 32.47 -36.59
CA GLY A 40 -9.27 31.37 -35.63
C GLY A 40 -7.93 31.24 -34.90
N VAL A 41 -8.01 31.13 -33.58
CA VAL A 41 -6.81 30.86 -32.78
C VAL A 41 -6.28 29.46 -33.13
N GLU A 42 -5.02 29.40 -33.53
CA GLU A 42 -4.35 28.11 -33.77
C GLU A 42 -4.32 27.25 -32.52
N LEU A 43 -4.62 25.97 -32.63
CA LEU A 43 -4.59 25.05 -31.52
C LEU A 43 -3.15 24.68 -31.24
N ASP A 44 -2.54 25.24 -30.18
CA ASP A 44 -1.19 24.97 -29.76
C ASP A 44 -0.99 23.56 -29.15
N GLY A 45 -2.10 22.85 -28.90
CA GLY A 45 -2.08 21.56 -28.21
C GLY A 45 -1.85 21.69 -26.70
N THR A 46 -2.53 20.86 -25.93
CA THR A 46 -2.35 20.80 -24.48
C THR A 46 -1.22 19.83 -24.12
N ILE A 47 -0.25 20.29 -23.32
CA ILE A 47 0.85 19.44 -22.87
C ILE A 47 0.32 18.40 -21.88
N ILE A 48 0.52 17.13 -22.18
CA ILE A 48 0.27 16.03 -21.24
C ILE A 48 1.57 15.75 -20.48
N HIS A 49 1.55 16.03 -19.18
CA HIS A 49 2.68 15.71 -18.33
C HIS A 49 2.78 14.20 -18.10
N LYS A 50 3.96 13.66 -18.33
CA LYS A 50 4.29 12.24 -18.15
C LYS A 50 5.58 12.10 -17.38
N ASN A 51 5.69 11.03 -16.63
CA ASN A 51 6.91 10.63 -15.94
C ASN A 51 7.00 9.10 -15.92
N GLU A 52 8.09 8.59 -15.41
CA GLU A 52 8.36 7.18 -15.26
C GLU A 52 8.77 6.88 -13.83
N LYS A 53 8.16 5.88 -13.22
CA LYS A 53 8.56 5.36 -11.91
C LYS A 53 9.21 4.01 -12.10
N VAL A 54 10.47 3.91 -11.68
CA VAL A 54 11.22 2.66 -11.66
C VAL A 54 11.01 2.00 -10.29
N ILE A 55 10.60 0.73 -10.29
CA ILE A 55 10.53 -0.11 -9.09
C ILE A 55 11.59 -1.17 -9.23
N SER A 56 12.59 -1.13 -8.37
CA SER A 56 13.62 -2.14 -8.28
C SER A 56 13.10 -3.38 -7.56
N ILE A 57 13.53 -4.55 -7.99
CA ILE A 57 13.21 -5.80 -7.33
C ILE A 57 14.15 -5.91 -6.12
N ASP A 58 13.54 -6.15 -4.97
CA ASP A 58 14.24 -6.44 -3.74
C ASP A 58 15.03 -7.75 -3.90
N GLY A 59 16.02 -7.95 -3.08
CA GLY A 59 16.77 -9.21 -3.05
C GLY A 59 15.86 -10.42 -2.81
N LEU A 60 16.44 -11.60 -2.91
CA LEU A 60 15.73 -12.83 -2.59
C LEU A 60 15.37 -12.88 -1.10
N LEU A 61 14.08 -12.91 -0.77
CA LEU A 61 13.60 -13.10 0.59
C LEU A 61 13.46 -14.60 0.85
N LEU A 62 14.08 -15.05 1.94
CA LEU A 62 14.15 -16.43 2.34
C LEU A 62 13.55 -16.63 3.74
N ALA A 63 12.83 -17.72 3.91
CA ALA A 63 12.50 -18.26 5.22
C ALA A 63 12.95 -19.74 5.22
N ASP A 64 13.94 -20.05 6.05
CA ASP A 64 14.52 -21.38 6.13
C ASP A 64 14.30 -22.00 7.50
N HIS A 65 14.09 -23.31 7.49
CA HIS A 65 13.99 -24.13 8.70
C HIS A 65 14.78 -25.43 8.51
N PHE A 66 15.49 -25.81 9.56
CA PHE A 66 16.19 -27.08 9.61
C PHE A 66 15.47 -28.05 10.56
N VAL A 67 15.21 -29.25 10.07
CA VAL A 67 14.57 -30.34 10.84
C VAL A 67 15.58 -31.50 10.99
N ASN A 68 15.98 -31.78 12.21
CA ASN A 68 16.88 -32.89 12.48
C ASN A 68 16.12 -34.21 12.39
N ASN A 69 16.76 -35.27 11.83
CA ASN A 69 16.17 -36.59 11.73
C ASN A 69 15.82 -37.20 13.10
N LEU A 70 16.61 -36.92 14.14
CA LEU A 70 16.33 -37.44 15.48
C LEU A 70 15.07 -36.80 16.07
N ASP A 71 14.90 -35.48 15.90
CA ASP A 71 13.72 -34.76 16.37
C ASP A 71 12.46 -35.22 15.64
N GLU A 72 12.58 -35.49 14.34
CA GLU A 72 11.49 -36.02 13.54
C GLU A 72 11.09 -37.44 13.98
N ALA A 73 12.08 -38.28 14.24
CA ALA A 73 11.85 -39.66 14.71
C ALA A 73 11.23 -39.72 16.11
N MET A 74 11.53 -38.75 16.98
CA MET A 74 10.94 -38.63 18.31
C MET A 74 9.60 -37.94 18.33
N SER A 75 9.24 -37.22 17.27
CA SER A 75 7.98 -36.50 17.15
C SER A 75 6.82 -37.42 16.80
N HIS A 76 5.68 -37.23 17.45
CA HIS A 76 4.45 -37.97 17.18
C HIS A 76 3.61 -37.36 16.04
N PHE A 77 4.05 -36.26 15.44
CA PHE A 77 3.35 -35.55 14.41
C PHE A 77 4.29 -35.10 13.28
N GLU A 78 3.74 -34.78 12.13
CA GLU A 78 4.49 -34.40 10.94
C GLU A 78 5.03 -32.95 11.06
N VAL A 79 6.25 -32.82 11.57
CA VAL A 79 6.88 -31.52 11.85
C VAL A 79 7.16 -30.70 10.57
N ARG A 80 7.53 -31.38 9.47
CA ARG A 80 7.89 -30.71 8.21
C ARG A 80 6.76 -29.88 7.63
N SER A 81 5.53 -30.42 7.63
CA SER A 81 4.35 -29.75 7.12
C SER A 81 4.03 -28.48 7.91
N ILE A 82 4.20 -28.53 9.24
CA ILE A 82 3.98 -27.38 10.12
C ILE A 82 5.01 -26.29 9.85
N TYR A 83 6.29 -26.64 9.76
CA TYR A 83 7.35 -25.65 9.51
C TYR A 83 7.28 -25.04 8.11
N ALA A 84 6.92 -25.80 7.09
CA ALA A 84 6.69 -25.29 5.76
C ALA A 84 5.54 -24.27 5.73
N LYS A 85 4.47 -24.50 6.49
CA LYS A 85 3.34 -23.57 6.63
C LYS A 85 3.78 -22.29 7.35
N GLU A 86 4.53 -22.39 8.45
CA GLU A 86 5.03 -21.23 9.19
C GLU A 86 5.99 -20.38 8.33
N ALA A 87 6.86 -21.00 7.54
CA ALA A 87 7.71 -20.30 6.60
C ALA A 87 6.89 -19.51 5.56
N GLY A 88 5.82 -20.12 5.03
CA GLY A 88 4.91 -19.44 4.12
C GLY A 88 4.17 -18.26 4.76
N ILE A 89 3.73 -18.40 6.01
CA ILE A 89 3.08 -17.32 6.78
C ILE A 89 4.07 -16.18 7.04
N ALA A 90 5.30 -16.49 7.41
CA ALA A 90 6.34 -15.47 7.65
C ALA A 90 6.63 -14.65 6.40
N LEU A 91 6.76 -15.29 5.24
CA LEU A 91 6.96 -14.61 3.96
C LEU A 91 5.75 -13.74 3.56
N GLY A 92 4.51 -14.25 3.76
CA GLY A 92 3.30 -13.47 3.50
C GLY A 92 3.18 -12.25 4.41
N THR A 93 3.53 -12.39 5.69
CA THR A 93 3.55 -11.28 6.65
C THR A 93 4.55 -10.20 6.24
N GLN A 94 5.76 -10.59 5.82
CA GLN A 94 6.76 -9.63 5.36
C GLN A 94 6.33 -8.91 4.08
N TRP A 95 5.65 -9.62 3.17
CA TRP A 95 5.11 -8.99 1.98
C TRP A 95 4.08 -7.91 2.32
N ASP A 96 3.12 -8.22 3.19
CA ASP A 96 2.13 -7.24 3.63
C ASP A 96 2.79 -6.03 4.29
N GLN A 97 3.81 -6.25 5.12
CA GLN A 97 4.56 -5.16 5.76
C GLN A 97 5.23 -4.26 4.71
N ASN A 98 5.89 -4.83 3.72
CA ASN A 98 6.56 -4.08 2.66
C ASN A 98 5.57 -3.23 1.84
N VAL A 99 4.40 -3.79 1.49
CA VAL A 99 3.34 -3.05 0.78
C VAL A 99 2.82 -1.89 1.62
N LEU A 100 2.56 -2.10 2.92
CA LEU A 100 2.07 -1.05 3.81
C LEU A 100 3.14 0.03 4.07
N GLN A 101 4.42 -0.33 4.16
CA GLN A 101 5.53 0.63 4.22
C GLN A 101 5.57 1.53 2.99
N GLN A 102 5.44 0.96 1.80
CA GLN A 102 5.38 1.73 0.56
C GLN A 102 4.13 2.62 0.49
N GLY A 103 2.99 2.17 1.03
CA GLY A 103 1.80 3.00 1.16
C GLY A 103 2.02 4.23 2.04
N VAL A 104 2.68 4.07 3.19
CA VAL A 104 3.01 5.20 4.10
C VAL A 104 4.04 6.13 3.47
N LEU A 105 5.07 5.59 2.81
CA LEU A 105 6.07 6.39 2.09
C LEU A 105 5.42 7.15 0.92
N GLY A 106 4.46 6.53 0.23
CA GLY A 106 3.65 7.19 -0.79
C GLY A 106 2.84 8.37 -0.23
N ALA A 107 2.20 8.21 0.93
CA ALA A 107 1.48 9.29 1.59
C ALA A 107 2.37 10.49 1.97
N ARG A 108 3.65 10.24 2.25
CA ARG A 108 4.65 11.28 2.55
C ARG A 108 5.35 11.86 1.32
N SER A 109 5.14 11.25 0.17
CA SER A 109 5.79 11.67 -1.08
C SER A 109 5.11 12.89 -1.67
N SER A 110 5.92 13.78 -2.22
CA SER A 110 5.44 14.81 -3.13
C SER A 110 4.95 14.19 -4.43
N THR A 111 4.42 15.02 -5.32
CA THR A 111 3.99 14.54 -6.65
C THR A 111 5.14 13.88 -7.43
N LEU A 112 4.81 12.80 -8.13
CA LEU A 112 5.74 12.14 -9.06
C LEU A 112 5.69 12.74 -10.47
N ILE A 113 4.68 13.57 -10.77
CA ILE A 113 4.45 14.13 -12.10
C ILE A 113 4.28 15.64 -11.95
N THR A 114 4.87 16.42 -12.85
CA THR A 114 4.68 17.87 -12.89
C THR A 114 3.18 18.21 -12.96
N SER A 115 2.72 19.12 -12.12
CA SER A 115 1.30 19.49 -11.94
C SER A 115 0.40 18.36 -11.38
N GLY A 116 0.97 17.24 -10.95
CA GLY A 116 0.24 16.18 -10.26
C GLY A 116 0.02 16.48 -8.78
N ASN A 117 -0.78 15.63 -8.13
CA ASN A 117 -0.99 15.68 -6.69
C ASN A 117 -0.04 14.72 -5.97
N GLY A 118 0.40 15.11 -4.78
CA GLY A 118 1.19 14.26 -3.89
C GLY A 118 0.31 13.44 -2.94
N GLY A 119 0.95 12.66 -2.07
CA GLY A 119 0.29 12.01 -0.94
C GLY A 119 -0.10 13.01 0.14
N SER A 120 -0.96 12.59 1.07
CA SER A 120 -1.46 13.43 2.15
C SER A 120 -1.10 12.85 3.52
N VAL A 121 -0.78 13.72 4.47
CA VAL A 121 -0.48 13.34 5.85
C VAL A 121 -1.37 14.14 6.79
N LEU A 122 -2.28 13.45 7.48
CA LEU A 122 -3.13 14.03 8.52
C LEU A 122 -2.44 13.88 9.86
N THR A 123 -2.20 14.99 10.56
CA THR A 123 -1.47 15.00 11.84
C THR A 123 -2.39 15.43 12.97
N ASN A 124 -2.58 14.56 13.95
CA ASN A 124 -3.32 14.88 15.17
C ASN A 124 -2.81 14.03 16.34
N ALA A 125 -2.47 14.67 17.46
CA ALA A 125 -1.97 14.00 18.66
C ALA A 125 -2.95 12.94 19.22
N SER A 126 -4.26 13.13 19.01
CA SER A 126 -5.31 12.25 19.53
C SER A 126 -5.61 11.03 18.67
N TYR A 127 -4.97 10.85 17.50
CA TYR A 127 -5.16 9.64 16.66
C TYR A 127 -4.74 8.33 17.35
N GLY A 128 -3.90 8.43 18.39
CA GLY A 128 -3.51 7.27 19.19
C GLY A 128 -4.49 6.89 20.30
N THR A 129 -5.39 7.80 20.72
CA THR A 129 -6.14 7.70 21.96
C THR A 129 -7.65 7.93 21.83
N SER A 130 -8.13 8.48 20.71
CA SER A 130 -9.54 8.83 20.49
C SER A 130 -10.07 8.23 19.21
N GLY A 131 -11.08 7.36 19.33
CA GLY A 131 -11.79 6.76 18.18
C GLY A 131 -12.63 7.77 17.41
N SER A 132 -13.23 8.74 18.10
CA SER A 132 -14.00 9.83 17.48
C SER A 132 -13.10 10.68 16.57
N THR A 133 -11.90 11.02 17.03
CA THR A 133 -10.93 11.78 16.23
C THR A 133 -10.46 10.98 15.00
N LEU A 134 -10.27 9.66 15.12
CA LEU A 134 -9.97 8.80 13.98
C LEU A 134 -11.13 8.75 12.98
N GLY A 135 -12.37 8.72 13.49
CA GLY A 135 -13.58 8.77 12.66
C GLY A 135 -13.68 10.09 11.88
N SER A 136 -13.49 11.23 12.53
CA SER A 136 -13.45 12.54 11.84
C SER A 136 -12.34 12.58 10.81
N GLY A 137 -11.14 12.10 11.15
CA GLY A 137 -10.02 12.03 10.21
C GLY A 137 -10.30 11.18 8.96
N LEU A 138 -11.19 10.16 9.06
CA LEU A 138 -11.61 9.39 7.88
C LEU A 138 -12.44 10.22 6.90
N PHE A 139 -13.27 11.16 7.38
CA PHE A 139 -13.97 12.10 6.52
C PHE A 139 -12.99 13.06 5.87
N ASP A 140 -11.99 13.57 6.61
CA ASP A 140 -10.92 14.42 6.06
C ASP A 140 -10.10 13.65 5.00
N ALA A 141 -9.81 12.38 5.23
CA ALA A 141 -9.12 11.54 4.26
C ALA A 141 -9.96 11.27 3.00
N ALA A 142 -11.27 11.07 3.16
CA ALA A 142 -12.19 10.91 2.03
C ALA A 142 -12.24 12.19 1.19
N GLU A 143 -12.34 13.37 1.83
CA GLU A 143 -12.28 14.68 1.18
C GLU A 143 -11.00 14.84 0.34
N GLN A 144 -9.83 14.56 0.94
CA GLN A 144 -8.54 14.63 0.23
C GLN A 144 -8.48 13.70 -0.99
N LEU A 145 -8.99 12.47 -0.84
CA LEU A 145 -9.02 11.52 -1.97
C LEU A 145 -9.98 11.97 -3.07
N ASP A 146 -11.11 12.59 -2.71
CA ASP A 146 -12.08 13.11 -3.68
C ASP A 146 -11.54 14.34 -4.41
N GLU A 147 -10.90 15.28 -3.71
CA GLU A 147 -10.20 16.43 -4.30
C GLU A 147 -9.11 15.98 -5.27
N ASN A 148 -8.42 14.90 -4.95
CA ASN A 148 -7.41 14.27 -5.82
C ASN A 148 -8.05 13.47 -6.97
N ASN A 149 -9.38 13.34 -7.02
CA ASN A 149 -10.14 12.56 -8.00
C ASN A 149 -9.73 11.07 -8.02
N VAL A 150 -9.42 10.51 -6.86
CA VAL A 150 -9.21 9.08 -6.71
C VAL A 150 -10.58 8.37 -6.72
N PRO A 151 -10.76 7.25 -7.43
CA PRO A 151 -12.03 6.51 -7.44
C PRO A 151 -12.50 6.15 -6.03
N GLU A 152 -13.81 6.18 -5.78
CA GLU A 152 -14.39 5.83 -4.47
C GLU A 152 -14.30 4.34 -4.17
N ASN A 153 -14.30 3.49 -5.20
CA ASN A 153 -14.18 2.06 -5.05
C ASN A 153 -12.75 1.68 -4.65
N ASP A 154 -12.60 0.57 -3.95
CA ASP A 154 -11.29 -0.01 -3.57
C ASP A 154 -10.42 0.91 -2.68
N ARG A 155 -11.05 1.74 -1.84
CA ARG A 155 -10.39 2.49 -0.77
C ARG A 155 -10.42 1.68 0.52
N TYR A 156 -9.27 1.48 1.13
CA TYR A 156 -9.11 0.72 2.35
C TYR A 156 -8.32 1.51 3.39
N MET A 157 -8.78 1.43 4.63
CA MET A 157 -8.04 1.92 5.78
C MET A 157 -7.41 0.74 6.52
N TYR A 158 -6.12 0.78 6.69
CA TYR A 158 -5.36 -0.22 7.47
C TYR A 158 -5.04 0.35 8.83
N VAL A 159 -5.51 -0.34 9.88
CA VAL A 159 -5.31 0.07 11.27
C VAL A 159 -4.83 -1.10 12.12
N ARG A 160 -4.11 -0.78 13.19
CA ARG A 160 -3.78 -1.79 14.20
C ARG A 160 -4.97 -2.09 15.09
N PRO A 161 -4.98 -3.28 15.74
CA PRO A 161 -6.07 -3.66 16.63
C PRO A 161 -6.38 -2.62 17.70
N ALA A 162 -5.36 -1.96 18.26
CA ALA A 162 -5.57 -0.91 19.29
C ALA A 162 -6.44 0.25 18.76
N GLN A 163 -6.12 0.80 17.60
CA GLN A 163 -6.90 1.89 16.99
C GLN A 163 -8.25 1.41 16.49
N TYR A 164 -8.33 0.18 15.99
CA TYR A 164 -9.59 -0.41 15.56
C TYR A 164 -10.61 -0.50 16.71
N TYR A 165 -10.19 -1.01 17.88
CA TYR A 165 -11.09 -1.13 19.04
C TYR A 165 -11.44 0.22 19.65
N LEU A 166 -10.55 1.23 19.59
CA LEU A 166 -10.90 2.60 19.95
C LEU A 166 -12.03 3.16 19.06
N MET A 167 -11.99 2.85 17.76
CA MET A 167 -13.07 3.22 16.83
C MET A 167 -14.35 2.44 17.13
N ALA A 168 -14.23 1.14 17.41
CA ALA A 168 -15.36 0.29 17.75
C ALA A 168 -16.02 0.63 19.10
N GLU A 169 -15.32 1.26 20.02
CA GLU A 169 -15.87 1.77 21.29
C GLU A 169 -16.67 3.07 21.11
N THR A 170 -16.44 3.79 20.03
CA THR A 170 -17.08 5.08 19.77
C THR A 170 -18.52 4.89 19.29
N THR A 171 -19.48 5.35 20.09
CA THR A 171 -20.92 5.19 19.82
C THR A 171 -21.37 5.77 18.49
N ASP A 172 -20.77 6.88 18.06
CA ASP A 172 -21.14 7.57 16.81
C ASP A 172 -20.81 6.75 15.56
N LEU A 173 -19.77 5.90 15.61
CA LEU A 173 -19.37 5.06 14.49
C LEU A 173 -20.15 3.74 14.40
N ILE A 174 -20.73 3.29 15.50
CA ILE A 174 -21.49 2.03 15.59
C ILE A 174 -23.00 2.28 15.54
N ASN A 175 -23.45 3.51 15.82
CA ASN A 175 -24.86 3.80 15.98
C ASN A 175 -25.65 3.47 14.69
N ARG A 176 -26.61 2.56 14.83
CA ARG A 176 -27.46 2.07 13.75
C ARG A 176 -28.37 3.15 13.17
N ASP A 177 -28.72 4.16 13.96
CA ASP A 177 -29.58 5.28 13.53
C ASP A 177 -28.87 6.20 12.52
N TRP A 178 -27.54 6.13 12.46
CA TRP A 178 -26.71 6.88 11.51
C TRP A 178 -26.26 6.03 10.32
N GLY A 179 -26.89 4.88 10.10
CA GLY A 179 -26.62 3.98 8.97
C GLY A 179 -25.45 3.01 9.18
N GLY A 180 -24.86 2.98 10.37
CA GLY A 180 -23.86 1.98 10.75
C GLY A 180 -24.49 0.57 10.79
N ARG A 181 -23.81 -0.42 10.23
CA ARG A 181 -24.15 -1.84 10.36
C ARG A 181 -23.47 -2.49 11.58
N GLY A 182 -22.78 -1.72 12.37
CA GLY A 182 -22.03 -2.21 13.51
C GLY A 182 -22.95 -2.82 14.57
N VAL A 183 -22.65 -4.06 14.96
CA VAL A 183 -23.24 -4.68 16.13
C VAL A 183 -22.24 -4.51 17.26
N TYR A 184 -22.57 -3.72 18.28
CA TYR A 184 -21.68 -3.47 19.42
C TYR A 184 -21.18 -4.78 20.07
N ALA A 185 -22.03 -5.81 20.06
CA ALA A 185 -21.69 -7.12 20.59
C ALA A 185 -20.58 -7.83 19.80
N GLU A 186 -20.43 -7.54 18.50
CA GLU A 186 -19.41 -8.13 17.64
C GLU A 186 -18.17 -7.22 17.48
N GLY A 187 -18.28 -5.95 17.89
CA GLY A 187 -17.17 -4.99 17.83
C GLY A 187 -16.66 -4.74 16.40
N GLU A 188 -17.55 -4.85 15.40
CA GLU A 188 -17.19 -4.64 14.00
C GLU A 188 -17.51 -3.23 13.52
N VAL A 189 -16.51 -2.56 12.95
CA VAL A 189 -16.66 -1.33 12.15
C VAL A 189 -16.27 -1.68 10.72
N MET A 190 -17.26 -1.84 9.84
CA MET A 190 -17.01 -2.33 8.48
C MET A 190 -16.65 -1.23 7.50
N LYS A 191 -17.33 -0.07 7.57
CA LYS A 191 -17.19 1.02 6.58
C LYS A 191 -17.54 2.36 7.19
N VAL A 192 -16.69 3.36 7.00
CA VAL A 192 -16.92 4.75 7.38
C VAL A 192 -16.52 5.65 6.22
N ALA A 193 -17.31 6.68 5.89
CA ALA A 193 -17.06 7.61 4.78
C ALA A 193 -16.74 6.91 3.43
N GLY A 194 -17.39 5.79 3.16
CA GLY A 194 -17.11 5.03 1.92
C GLY A 194 -15.85 4.17 1.97
N ILE A 195 -15.03 4.24 3.03
CA ILE A 195 -13.74 3.54 3.17
C ILE A 195 -13.92 2.28 4.01
N HIS A 196 -13.43 1.13 3.53
CA HIS A 196 -13.42 -0.12 4.29
C HIS A 196 -12.28 -0.15 5.30
N ILE A 197 -12.59 -0.58 6.53
CA ILE A 197 -11.59 -0.64 7.61
C ILE A 197 -11.08 -2.07 7.76
N VAL A 198 -9.77 -2.24 7.66
CA VAL A 198 -9.07 -3.52 7.78
C VAL A 198 -8.17 -3.51 9.00
N LYS A 199 -8.42 -4.44 9.91
CA LYS A 199 -7.61 -4.64 11.10
C LYS A 199 -6.38 -5.49 10.75
N THR A 200 -5.17 -4.96 10.95
CA THR A 200 -3.91 -5.68 10.68
C THR A 200 -2.83 -5.37 11.70
N ASN A 201 -1.99 -6.35 12.00
CA ASN A 201 -0.78 -6.15 12.80
C ASN A 201 0.44 -5.74 11.96
N ASN A 202 0.33 -5.81 10.63
CA ASN A 202 1.45 -5.62 9.71
C ASN A 202 1.75 -4.14 9.42
N LEU A 203 0.92 -3.20 9.92
CA LEU A 203 1.18 -1.78 9.79
C LEU A 203 2.49 -1.41 10.53
N PRO A 204 3.47 -0.76 9.87
CA PRO A 204 4.72 -0.39 10.50
C PRO A 204 4.51 0.69 11.58
N ILE A 205 5.20 0.55 12.71
CA ILE A 205 5.14 1.48 13.86
C ILE A 205 6.51 1.77 14.46
N SER A 206 7.58 1.29 13.86
CA SER A 206 8.95 1.48 14.33
C SER A 206 9.75 2.28 13.29
N ASN A 207 10.87 2.83 13.74
CA ASN A 207 11.84 3.39 12.82
C ASN A 207 12.61 2.24 12.15
N ILE A 208 12.55 2.19 10.82
CA ILE A 208 13.29 1.23 9.99
C ILE A 208 14.35 2.01 9.23
N SER A 209 15.60 1.85 9.59
CA SER A 209 16.73 2.65 9.06
C SER A 209 17.91 1.81 8.59
N SER A 210 17.79 0.50 8.58
CA SER A 210 18.89 -0.42 8.27
C SER A 210 18.40 -1.68 7.59
N SER A 211 17.29 -1.59 6.84
CA SER A 211 16.85 -2.71 6.02
C SER A 211 17.87 -2.94 4.89
N GLN A 212 18.03 -4.18 4.47
CA GLN A 212 18.87 -4.49 3.31
C GLN A 212 18.36 -3.81 2.03
N VAL A 213 17.09 -3.43 2.04
CA VAL A 213 16.43 -2.73 0.96
C VAL A 213 16.04 -1.33 1.44
N THR A 214 16.86 -0.36 1.09
CA THR A 214 16.69 1.05 1.51
C THR A 214 15.37 1.68 1.03
N ALA A 215 14.74 1.10 0.00
CA ALA A 215 13.44 1.54 -0.52
C ALA A 215 12.31 1.44 0.53
N HIS A 216 12.46 0.61 1.55
CA HIS A 216 11.50 0.41 2.64
C HIS A 216 11.85 1.18 3.92
N ASP A 217 13.00 1.88 3.94
CA ASP A 217 13.44 2.62 5.12
C ASP A 217 12.57 3.85 5.36
N GLY A 218 12.25 4.08 6.63
CA GLY A 218 11.48 5.23 7.05
C GLY A 218 11.14 5.19 8.55
N ASN A 219 10.85 6.36 9.10
CA ASN A 219 10.39 6.45 10.49
C ASN A 219 8.87 6.35 10.54
N PHE A 220 8.36 5.19 10.96
CA PHE A 220 6.93 4.90 11.08
C PHE A 220 6.42 4.98 12.54
N SER A 221 7.23 5.46 13.50
CA SER A 221 6.88 5.43 14.92
C SER A 221 5.63 6.23 15.28
N THR A 222 5.33 7.25 14.50
CA THR A 222 4.15 8.12 14.70
C THR A 222 2.94 7.71 13.86
N THR A 223 3.08 6.75 12.94
CA THR A 223 1.99 6.26 12.08
C THR A 223 0.95 5.49 12.91
N LYS A 224 -0.33 5.83 12.77
CA LYS A 224 -1.45 5.18 13.46
C LYS A 224 -2.39 4.45 12.52
N ALA A 225 -2.61 4.99 11.33
CA ALA A 225 -3.40 4.36 10.30
C ALA A 225 -2.91 4.79 8.92
N LEU A 226 -3.27 4.02 7.92
CA LEU A 226 -3.01 4.30 6.50
C LEU A 226 -4.30 4.08 5.72
N VAL A 227 -4.74 5.09 4.99
CA VAL A 227 -5.78 4.95 3.97
C VAL A 227 -5.10 4.92 2.62
N MET A 228 -5.42 3.92 1.82
CA MET A 228 -4.90 3.85 0.46
C MET A 228 -5.90 3.25 -0.52
N HIS A 229 -5.83 3.72 -1.76
CA HIS A 229 -6.51 3.11 -2.88
C HIS A 229 -5.66 1.97 -3.45
N LYS A 230 -6.29 0.90 -3.93
CA LYS A 230 -5.64 -0.30 -4.46
C LYS A 230 -4.58 -0.01 -5.55
N SER A 231 -4.78 1.02 -6.38
CA SER A 231 -3.84 1.39 -7.44
C SER A 231 -2.63 2.20 -6.99
N SER A 232 -2.51 2.52 -5.70
CA SER A 232 -1.45 3.40 -5.20
C SER A 232 -0.09 2.72 -5.11
N VAL A 233 -0.08 1.42 -4.87
CA VAL A 233 1.14 0.60 -4.74
C VAL A 233 1.16 -0.47 -5.82
N ALA A 234 2.31 -0.62 -6.46
CA ALA A 234 2.56 -1.70 -7.42
C ALA A 234 3.58 -2.70 -6.87
N THR A 235 3.41 -3.96 -7.28
CA THR A 235 4.33 -5.05 -6.96
C THR A 235 4.87 -5.65 -8.23
N VAL A 236 6.18 -5.75 -8.33
CA VAL A 236 6.90 -6.43 -9.42
C VAL A 236 7.37 -7.78 -8.93
N LYS A 237 7.10 -8.83 -9.68
CA LYS A 237 7.49 -10.20 -9.33
C LYS A 237 8.52 -10.71 -10.31
N LEU A 238 9.66 -11.16 -9.79
CA LEU A 238 10.67 -11.89 -10.57
C LEU A 238 10.52 -13.40 -10.34
N LEU A 239 10.49 -13.82 -9.07
CA LEU A 239 10.29 -15.20 -8.67
C LEU A 239 9.03 -15.31 -7.82
N ASN A 240 8.15 -16.23 -8.18
CA ASN A 240 6.99 -16.57 -7.38
C ASN A 240 7.42 -17.30 -6.10
N LEU A 241 6.51 -17.36 -5.13
CA LEU A 241 6.70 -18.17 -3.93
C LEU A 241 6.97 -19.63 -4.34
N ALA A 242 8.12 -20.14 -3.92
CA ALA A 242 8.53 -21.52 -4.10
C ALA A 242 9.02 -22.07 -2.78
N VAL A 243 8.69 -23.32 -2.50
CA VAL A 243 9.21 -24.05 -1.34
C VAL A 243 10.08 -25.19 -1.87
N GLU A 244 11.31 -25.23 -1.43
CA GLU A 244 12.28 -26.26 -1.78
C GLU A 244 12.71 -26.99 -0.52
N THR A 245 12.89 -28.29 -0.63
CA THR A 245 13.36 -29.14 0.48
C THR A 245 14.55 -29.94 0.03
N GLU A 246 15.60 -29.96 0.85
CA GLU A 246 16.81 -30.73 0.59
C GLU A 246 17.26 -31.47 1.83
N TYR A 247 17.74 -32.71 1.64
CA TYR A 247 18.35 -33.48 2.70
C TYR A 247 19.83 -33.16 2.83
N SER A 248 20.26 -32.67 4.00
CA SER A 248 21.65 -32.38 4.28
C SER A 248 22.33 -33.56 4.98
N ILE A 249 23.17 -34.29 4.25
CA ILE A 249 23.93 -35.42 4.79
C ILE A 249 24.92 -34.96 5.88
N LYS A 250 25.47 -33.75 5.75
CA LYS A 250 26.41 -33.18 6.72
C LYS A 250 25.77 -32.91 8.07
N ASN A 251 24.52 -32.44 8.07
CA ASN A 251 23.79 -32.03 9.27
C ASN A 251 22.78 -33.10 9.73
N GLN A 252 22.63 -34.20 8.98
CA GLN A 252 21.70 -35.29 9.27
C GLN A 252 20.26 -34.81 9.51
N GLY A 253 19.74 -34.03 8.53
CA GLY A 253 18.38 -33.47 8.62
C GLY A 253 17.92 -32.85 7.32
N TRP A 254 16.70 -32.36 7.32
CA TRP A 254 16.05 -31.71 6.18
C TRP A 254 16.11 -30.20 6.33
N ILE A 255 16.49 -29.54 5.24
CA ILE A 255 16.40 -28.07 5.11
C ILE A 255 15.17 -27.77 4.26
N ILE A 256 14.27 -26.96 4.79
CA ILE A 256 13.07 -26.45 4.11
C ILE A 256 13.30 -24.96 3.88
N VAL A 257 13.28 -24.52 2.63
CA VAL A 257 13.50 -23.14 2.25
C VAL A 257 12.29 -22.66 1.46
N ALA A 258 11.59 -21.67 1.98
CA ALA A 258 10.60 -20.90 1.23
C ALA A 258 11.26 -19.62 0.73
N LYS A 259 11.07 -19.26 -0.54
CA LYS A 259 11.72 -18.10 -1.16
C LYS A 259 10.81 -17.40 -2.18
N TYR A 260 10.99 -16.09 -2.29
CA TYR A 260 10.47 -15.31 -3.41
C TYR A 260 11.38 -14.09 -3.70
N ALA A 261 11.26 -13.53 -4.90
CA ALA A 261 11.90 -12.27 -5.25
C ALA A 261 10.87 -11.33 -5.87
N MET A 262 10.57 -10.27 -5.16
CA MET A 262 9.58 -9.26 -5.54
C MET A 262 10.09 -7.88 -5.14
N GLY A 263 9.56 -6.84 -5.80
CA GLY A 263 9.80 -5.46 -5.44
C GLY A 263 8.47 -4.73 -5.26
N HIS A 264 8.43 -3.79 -4.34
CA HIS A 264 7.25 -2.99 -4.05
C HIS A 264 7.57 -1.51 -4.22
N GLY A 265 6.63 -0.74 -4.75
CA GLY A 265 6.79 0.70 -4.89
C GLY A 265 5.47 1.42 -5.02
N PHE A 266 5.39 2.63 -4.49
CA PHE A 266 4.23 3.48 -4.73
C PHE A 266 4.32 4.12 -6.13
N ILE A 267 3.20 4.12 -6.84
CA ILE A 267 3.08 4.70 -8.19
C ILE A 267 2.10 5.87 -8.24
N ARG A 268 1.15 5.92 -7.31
CA ARG A 268 0.15 6.98 -7.20
C ARG A 268 0.11 7.51 -5.76
N PRO A 269 0.98 8.46 -5.41
CA PRO A 269 1.01 9.04 -4.08
C PRO A 269 -0.31 9.71 -3.68
N GLU A 270 -1.03 10.31 -4.63
CA GLU A 270 -2.32 10.97 -4.42
C GLU A 270 -3.41 10.06 -3.86
N GLY A 271 -3.26 8.76 -4.01
CA GLY A 271 -4.18 7.76 -3.46
C GLY A 271 -3.82 7.25 -2.07
N CYS A 272 -2.82 7.84 -1.40
CA CYS A 272 -2.36 7.46 -0.07
C CYS A 272 -2.55 8.61 0.92
N VAL A 273 -3.11 8.30 2.10
CA VAL A 273 -3.27 9.25 3.22
C VAL A 273 -2.79 8.59 4.51
N GLU A 274 -1.79 9.18 5.15
CA GLU A 274 -1.26 8.72 6.43
C GLU A 274 -1.93 9.46 7.59
N PHE A 275 -2.29 8.72 8.65
CA PHE A 275 -2.69 9.27 9.94
C PHE A 275 -1.51 9.16 10.90
N LYS A 276 -1.03 10.27 11.39
CA LYS A 276 0.17 10.35 12.19
C LYS A 276 -0.08 11.17 13.45
N THR A 277 0.52 10.73 14.56
CA THR A 277 0.65 11.58 15.75
C THR A 277 1.84 12.52 15.55
N SER A 278 1.73 13.71 16.09
CA SER A 278 2.80 14.73 16.05
C SER A 278 4.05 14.26 16.79
#